data_40de350100c143ea27aaec2c56c5cf15
#
_entry.id   40de350100c143ea27aaec2c56c5cf15
#
_cell.length_a   1.000
_cell.length_b   1.000
_cell.length_c   1.000
_cell.angle_alpha   90.00
_cell.angle_beta   90.00
_cell.angle_gamma   90.00
#
_symmetry.space_group_name_H-M   'P 1'
#
loop_
_entity.id
_entity.type
_entity.pdbx_description
1 polymer ?
#
loop_
_entity_poly.entity_id
_entity_poly.type
_entity_poly.pdbx_seq_one_letter_code
_entity_poly.pdbx_strand_id
1 'polypeptide(L)'
;TVAWGFFGCLWNEPYFLAAARPYRYTWQGIRDSRRFTVNVLSDAYAEGLRYFGTVSGRSEDKFAKGYFHINEALHDYCAPIEEARLLLDCTVVTANQLQPFFIPEEAIQRFYREDNGYHTIFYGHIDRWHRSEATGEN
;
A
#
# COMPACT_ATOMS: atom_id res chain seq x y z
N THR A 1 4.79 3.12 0.35
CA THR A 1 4.42 2.52 1.64
C THR A 1 3.02 2.93 2.04
N VAL A 2 2.31 2.05 2.73
CA VAL A 2 0.99 2.30 3.31
C VAL A 2 1.18 2.59 4.79
N ALA A 3 0.81 3.79 5.22
CA ALA A 3 0.82 4.16 6.64
C ALA A 3 -0.47 3.71 7.34
N TRP A 4 -1.60 3.71 6.60
CA TRP A 4 -2.92 3.37 7.13
C TRP A 4 -3.61 2.38 6.21
N GLY A 5 -4.04 1.27 6.78
CA GLY A 5 -4.75 0.21 6.08
C GLY A 5 -5.40 -0.76 7.06
N PHE A 6 -6.30 -1.57 6.54
CA PHE A 6 -7.08 -2.52 7.32
C PHE A 6 -7.20 -3.83 6.55
N PHE A 7 -7.10 -4.93 7.28
CA PHE A 7 -7.46 -6.25 6.79
C PHE A 7 -8.84 -6.61 7.34
N GLY A 8 -9.73 -7.12 6.52
CA GLY A 8 -11.07 -7.44 6.95
C GLY A 8 -11.87 -8.29 5.98
N CYS A 9 -13.15 -8.41 6.26
CA CYS A 9 -14.10 -9.18 5.47
C CYS A 9 -15.21 -8.25 4.97
N LEU A 10 -15.53 -8.33 3.68
CA LEU A 10 -16.67 -7.67 3.04
C LEU A 10 -17.29 -8.67 2.06
N TRP A 11 -18.64 -8.80 2.07
CA TRP A 11 -19.36 -9.77 1.24
C TRP A 11 -18.88 -11.22 1.38
N ASN A 12 -18.47 -11.60 2.60
CA ASN A 12 -17.88 -12.89 2.96
C ASN A 12 -16.56 -13.23 2.27
N GLU A 13 -15.88 -12.24 1.71
CA GLU A 13 -14.59 -12.35 1.05
C GLU A 13 -13.51 -11.53 1.76
N PRO A 14 -12.22 -11.90 1.63
CA PRO A 14 -11.14 -11.18 2.26
C PRO A 14 -10.78 -9.90 1.51
N TYR A 15 -10.60 -8.81 2.25
CA TYR A 15 -10.23 -7.50 1.71
C TYR A 15 -9.05 -6.88 2.46
N PHE A 16 -8.24 -6.14 1.72
CA PHE A 16 -7.33 -5.15 2.29
C PHE A 16 -7.78 -3.75 1.87
N LEU A 17 -7.98 -2.88 2.85
CA LEU A 17 -8.35 -1.50 2.63
C LEU A 17 -7.11 -0.63 2.73
N ALA A 18 -6.69 -0.03 1.62
CA ALA A 18 -5.52 0.84 1.55
C ALA A 18 -5.94 2.31 1.53
N ALA A 19 -5.44 3.10 2.48
CA ALA A 19 -5.69 4.53 2.52
C ALA A 19 -4.55 5.28 1.82
N ALA A 20 -4.87 6.08 0.81
CA ALA A 20 -3.90 6.91 0.11
C ALA A 20 -4.46 8.31 -0.16
N ARG A 21 -3.61 9.33 -0.09
CA ARG A 21 -4.02 10.70 -0.45
C ARG A 21 -3.94 10.92 -1.95
N PRO A 22 -4.88 11.71 -2.53
CA PRO A 22 -4.98 11.92 -3.99
C PRO A 22 -3.69 12.45 -4.64
N TYR A 23 -2.87 13.21 -3.93
CA TYR A 23 -1.62 13.76 -4.48
C TYR A 23 -0.46 12.75 -4.50
N ARG A 24 -0.58 11.60 -3.82
CA ARG A 24 0.46 10.56 -3.82
C ARG A 24 0.51 9.83 -5.16
N TYR A 25 1.72 9.53 -5.63
CA TYR A 25 1.92 8.79 -6.88
C TYR A 25 1.27 7.40 -6.84
N THR A 26 1.36 6.72 -5.70
CA THR A 26 0.69 5.43 -5.45
C THR A 26 -0.83 5.52 -5.67
N TRP A 27 -1.48 6.62 -5.26
CA TRP A 27 -2.91 6.81 -5.46
C TRP A 27 -3.28 6.78 -6.96
N GLN A 28 -2.48 7.45 -7.79
CA GLN A 28 -2.69 7.44 -9.24
C GLN A 28 -2.51 6.05 -9.83
N GLY A 29 -1.44 5.35 -9.43
CA GLY A 29 -1.19 3.99 -9.87
C GLY A 29 -2.35 3.03 -9.53
N ILE A 30 -2.87 3.09 -8.30
CA ILE A 30 -4.01 2.25 -7.88
C ILE A 30 -5.28 2.62 -8.66
N ARG A 31 -5.57 3.92 -8.81
CA ARG A 31 -6.74 4.39 -9.57
C ARG A 31 -6.73 3.90 -11.01
N ASP A 32 -5.58 3.99 -11.66
CA ASP A 32 -5.45 3.72 -13.10
C ASP A 32 -5.38 2.22 -13.39
N SER A 33 -4.63 1.46 -12.59
CA SER A 33 -4.51 0.00 -12.75
C SER A 33 -5.65 -0.79 -12.13
N ARG A 34 -6.34 -0.22 -11.13
CA ARG A 34 -7.29 -0.90 -10.25
C ARG A 34 -6.70 -2.12 -9.54
N ARG A 35 -5.40 -2.14 -9.34
CA ARG A 35 -4.69 -3.21 -8.66
C ARG A 35 -3.62 -2.67 -7.74
N PHE A 36 -3.32 -3.42 -6.69
CA PHE A 36 -2.15 -3.19 -5.86
C PHE A 36 -1.74 -4.49 -5.16
N THR A 37 -0.48 -4.60 -4.80
CA THR A 37 0.04 -5.67 -3.95
C THR A 37 0.46 -5.12 -2.60
N VAL A 38 -0.03 -5.73 -1.53
CA VAL A 38 0.47 -5.48 -0.17
C VAL A 38 1.70 -6.35 0.04
N ASN A 39 2.84 -5.73 0.22
CA ASN A 39 4.11 -6.40 0.52
C ASN A 39 4.41 -6.25 2.01
N VAL A 40 4.31 -7.34 2.77
CA VAL A 40 4.60 -7.35 4.21
C VAL A 40 6.07 -7.70 4.42
N LEU A 41 6.82 -6.76 4.94
CA LEU A 41 8.26 -6.84 5.17
C LEU A 41 8.56 -7.01 6.66
N SER A 42 9.74 -7.52 7.01
CA SER A 42 10.21 -7.55 8.39
C SER A 42 10.77 -6.19 8.81
N ASP A 43 10.93 -6.00 10.12
CA ASP A 43 11.51 -4.78 10.70
C ASP A 43 12.95 -4.51 10.25
N ALA A 44 13.67 -5.55 9.80
CA ALA A 44 15.00 -5.42 9.22
C ALA A 44 15.03 -4.45 8.01
N TYR A 45 13.90 -4.26 7.34
CA TYR A 45 13.77 -3.37 6.17
C TYR A 45 13.21 -1.97 6.51
N ALA A 46 13.24 -1.57 7.77
CA ALA A 46 12.69 -0.28 8.24
C ALA A 46 13.27 0.94 7.52
N GLU A 47 14.57 0.91 7.20
CA GLU A 47 15.22 2.01 6.46
C GLU A 47 14.67 2.13 5.03
N GLY A 48 14.59 1.03 4.30
CA GLY A 48 14.00 0.99 2.96
C GLY A 48 12.55 1.43 2.96
N LEU A 49 11.75 0.97 3.94
CA LEU A 49 10.35 1.40 4.11
C LEU A 49 10.23 2.91 4.32
N ARG A 50 11.09 3.49 5.15
CA ARG A 50 11.13 4.93 5.39
C ARG A 50 11.48 5.69 4.10
N TYR A 51 12.51 5.27 3.38
CA TYR A 51 12.90 5.85 2.10
C TYR A 51 11.74 5.80 1.09
N PHE A 52 11.12 4.63 0.90
CA PHE A 52 9.96 4.48 -0.01
C PHE A 52 8.73 5.29 0.41
N GLY A 53 8.59 5.60 1.70
CA GLY A 53 7.50 6.43 2.24
C GLY A 53 7.71 7.93 2.08
N THR A 54 8.95 8.39 1.99
CA THR A 54 9.30 9.82 1.94
C THR A 54 9.57 10.33 0.53
N VAL A 55 10.23 9.54 -0.30
CA VAL A 55 10.59 9.91 -1.68
C VAL A 55 9.45 9.60 -2.65
N SER A 56 9.21 10.48 -3.61
CA SER A 56 8.19 10.27 -4.64
C SER A 56 8.73 9.48 -5.83
N GLY A 57 8.00 8.45 -6.26
CA GLY A 57 8.29 7.73 -7.51
C GLY A 57 8.11 8.57 -8.80
N ARG A 58 7.58 9.80 -8.69
CA ARG A 58 7.56 10.76 -9.81
C ARG A 58 8.91 11.38 -10.10
N SER A 59 9.74 11.54 -9.07
CA SER A 59 11.01 12.24 -9.14
C SER A 59 12.21 11.32 -9.16
N GLU A 60 12.05 10.07 -8.72
CA GLU A 60 13.17 9.15 -8.55
C GLU A 60 12.72 7.70 -8.74
N ASP A 61 13.55 6.91 -9.44
CA ASP A 61 13.42 5.46 -9.42
C ASP A 61 13.90 4.92 -8.07
N LYS A 62 12.96 4.58 -7.22
CA LYS A 62 13.27 4.13 -5.86
C LYS A 62 13.93 2.76 -5.81
N PHE A 63 13.68 1.90 -6.80
CA PHE A 63 14.31 0.58 -6.86
C PHE A 63 15.80 0.65 -7.20
N ALA A 64 16.22 1.70 -7.91
CA ALA A 64 17.64 1.93 -8.20
C ALA A 64 18.52 2.09 -6.95
N LYS A 65 17.93 2.34 -5.77
CA LYS A 65 18.68 2.39 -4.50
C LYS A 65 19.00 1.02 -3.91
N GLY A 66 18.38 -0.04 -4.42
CA GLY A 66 18.68 -1.40 -3.98
C GLY A 66 18.16 -1.80 -2.60
N TYR A 67 17.23 -1.02 -2.02
CA TYR A 67 16.56 -1.44 -0.78
C TYR A 67 15.61 -2.61 -0.99
N PHE A 68 14.97 -2.66 -2.16
CA PHE A 68 14.01 -3.68 -2.54
C PHE A 68 14.17 -4.06 -3.99
N HIS A 69 13.83 -5.32 -4.31
CA HIS A 69 13.88 -5.88 -5.65
C HIS A 69 12.50 -6.38 -6.07
N ILE A 70 12.21 -6.30 -7.37
CA ILE A 70 10.98 -6.88 -7.92
C ILE A 70 11.15 -8.40 -8.00
N ASN A 71 10.17 -9.13 -7.50
CA ASN A 71 10.16 -10.59 -7.62
C ASN A 71 9.66 -11.00 -9.01
N GLU A 72 10.59 -11.28 -9.91
CA GLU A 72 10.30 -11.63 -11.30
C GLU A 72 9.54 -12.97 -11.44
N ALA A 73 9.62 -13.86 -10.45
CA ALA A 73 8.86 -15.10 -10.44
C ALA A 73 7.35 -14.88 -10.25
N LEU A 74 6.96 -13.71 -9.70
CA LEU A 74 5.60 -13.30 -9.47
C LEU A 74 5.19 -12.14 -10.40
N HIS A 75 5.64 -12.17 -11.65
CA HIS A 75 5.47 -11.10 -12.65
C HIS A 75 4.00 -10.73 -12.95
N ASP A 76 3.06 -11.61 -12.61
CA ASP A 76 1.62 -11.39 -12.73
C ASP A 76 0.98 -10.67 -11.53
N TYR A 77 1.74 -10.49 -10.43
CA TYR A 77 1.38 -9.60 -9.32
C TYR A 77 1.69 -8.13 -9.66
N CYS A 78 0.98 -7.22 -9.02
CA CYS A 78 1.22 -5.78 -9.17
C CYS A 78 2.37 -5.34 -8.26
N ALA A 79 3.59 -5.18 -8.81
CA ALA A 79 4.79 -4.79 -8.07
C ALA A 79 5.12 -5.67 -6.83
N PRO A 80 5.31 -6.98 -7.01
CA PRO A 80 5.72 -7.86 -5.93
C PRO A 80 7.17 -7.60 -5.53
N ILE A 81 7.44 -7.54 -4.22
CA ILE A 81 8.77 -7.30 -3.67
C ILE A 81 9.36 -8.62 -3.19
N GLU A 82 10.61 -8.91 -3.61
CA GLU A 82 11.31 -10.16 -3.30
C GLU A 82 11.51 -10.37 -1.79
N GLU A 83 11.80 -9.29 -1.05
CA GLU A 83 12.06 -9.32 0.38
C GLU A 83 10.79 -9.45 1.25
N ALA A 84 9.62 -9.45 0.62
CA ALA A 84 8.36 -9.57 1.34
C ALA A 84 8.15 -11.00 1.86
N ARG A 85 7.75 -11.11 3.14
CA ARG A 85 7.38 -12.39 3.76
C ARG A 85 5.97 -12.85 3.38
N LEU A 86 5.11 -11.89 3.06
CA LEU A 86 3.75 -12.13 2.61
C LEU A 86 3.39 -11.08 1.58
N LEU A 87 2.81 -11.53 0.48
CA LEU A 87 2.25 -10.68 -0.57
C LEU A 87 0.74 -10.96 -0.67
N LEU A 88 -0.05 -9.88 -0.73
CA LEU A 88 -1.47 -9.96 -1.01
C LEU A 88 -1.72 -9.22 -2.33
N ASP A 89 -2.12 -9.92 -3.38
CA ASP A 89 -2.47 -9.32 -4.67
C ASP A 89 -3.96 -8.96 -4.66
N CYS A 90 -4.25 -7.69 -4.89
CA CYS A 90 -5.57 -7.13 -4.67
C CYS A 90 -6.12 -6.45 -5.92
N THR A 91 -7.39 -6.73 -6.24
CA THR A 91 -8.18 -5.98 -7.22
C THR A 91 -9.11 -5.00 -6.51
N VAL A 92 -9.06 -3.73 -6.91
CA VAL A 92 -9.93 -2.68 -6.36
C VAL A 92 -11.35 -2.85 -6.87
N VAL A 93 -12.29 -3.11 -5.98
CA VAL A 93 -13.71 -3.27 -6.29
C VAL A 93 -14.50 -1.99 -6.10
N THR A 94 -14.08 -1.15 -5.15
CA THR A 94 -14.65 0.18 -4.91
C THR A 94 -13.66 1.07 -4.17
N ALA A 95 -13.94 2.37 -4.14
CA ALA A 95 -13.18 3.33 -3.37
C ALA A 95 -14.08 4.47 -2.92
N ASN A 96 -13.80 5.04 -1.75
CA ASN A 96 -14.48 6.24 -1.27
C ASN A 96 -13.48 7.17 -0.56
N GLN A 97 -13.70 8.46 -0.70
CA GLN A 97 -12.95 9.47 0.02
C GLN A 97 -13.54 9.68 1.41
N LEU A 98 -12.69 9.85 2.42
CA LEU A 98 -13.13 10.21 3.76
C LEU A 98 -13.90 11.53 3.73
N GLN A 99 -15.09 11.53 4.34
CA GLN A 99 -15.96 12.71 4.39
C GLN A 99 -15.60 13.57 5.58
N PRO A 100 -15.20 14.85 5.40
CA PRO A 100 -14.75 15.72 6.49
C PRO A 100 -15.81 15.88 7.59
N PHE A 101 -17.10 15.85 7.23
CA PHE A 101 -18.19 15.97 8.18
C PHE A 101 -18.17 14.92 9.32
N PHE A 102 -17.64 13.72 9.04
CA PHE A 102 -17.57 12.64 10.02
C PHE A 102 -16.24 12.54 10.74
N ILE A 103 -15.25 13.36 10.36
CA ILE A 103 -13.92 13.31 10.95
C ILE A 103 -13.89 14.22 12.18
N PRO A 104 -13.42 13.73 13.35
CA PRO A 104 -13.25 14.59 14.52
C PRO A 104 -12.31 15.77 14.22
N GLU A 105 -12.66 16.96 14.72
CA GLU A 105 -11.90 18.19 14.49
C GLU A 105 -10.42 18.04 14.85
N GLU A 106 -10.12 17.34 15.95
CA GLU A 106 -8.74 17.04 16.37
C GLU A 106 -7.95 16.28 15.30
N ALA A 107 -8.58 15.30 14.64
CA ALA A 107 -7.95 14.53 13.55
C ALA A 107 -7.76 15.41 12.30
N ILE A 108 -8.71 16.28 11.98
CA ILE A 108 -8.56 17.26 10.89
C ILE A 108 -7.36 18.15 11.17
N GLN A 109 -7.29 18.74 12.35
CA GLN A 109 -6.21 19.63 12.77
C GLN A 109 -4.85 18.95 12.79
N ARG A 110 -4.79 17.69 13.14
CA ARG A 110 -3.54 16.94 13.21
C ARG A 110 -3.03 16.44 11.85
N PHE A 111 -3.93 15.98 10.98
CA PHE A 111 -3.56 15.25 9.77
C PHE A 111 -3.92 15.93 8.45
N TYR A 112 -4.83 16.91 8.46
CA TYR A 112 -5.40 17.52 7.24
C TYR A 112 -5.29 19.04 7.18
N ARG A 113 -4.40 19.65 7.96
CA ARG A 113 -4.20 21.12 8.00
C ARG A 113 -3.79 21.73 6.68
N GLU A 114 -3.01 20.98 5.90
CA GLU A 114 -2.61 21.42 4.58
C GLU A 114 -3.63 20.89 3.57
N ASP A 115 -3.96 21.67 2.56
CA ASP A 115 -4.98 21.33 1.54
C ASP A 115 -4.50 20.23 0.59
N ASN A 116 -4.14 19.10 1.15
CA ASN A 116 -3.63 17.92 0.45
C ASN A 116 -4.70 16.85 0.19
N GLY A 117 -5.96 17.20 0.44
CA GLY A 117 -7.11 16.30 0.28
C GLY A 117 -7.20 15.22 1.36
N TYR A 118 -8.41 14.75 1.56
CA TYR A 118 -8.70 13.63 2.45
C TYR A 118 -8.29 12.30 1.80
N HIS A 119 -7.95 11.30 2.63
CA HIS A 119 -7.61 9.99 2.12
C HIS A 119 -8.76 9.35 1.34
N THR A 120 -8.41 8.67 0.27
CA THR A 120 -9.27 7.71 -0.40
C THR A 120 -8.97 6.33 0.20
N ILE A 121 -10.03 5.62 0.58
CA ILE A 121 -9.95 4.21 0.97
C ILE A 121 -10.24 3.39 -0.28
N PHE A 122 -9.25 2.63 -0.73
CA PHE A 122 -9.39 1.65 -1.80
C PHE A 122 -9.71 0.29 -1.19
N TYR A 123 -10.81 -0.32 -1.61
CA TYR A 123 -11.24 -1.63 -1.17
C TYR A 123 -10.70 -2.68 -2.14
N GLY A 124 -9.60 -3.30 -1.78
CA GLY A 124 -8.96 -4.34 -2.57
C GLY A 124 -9.42 -5.73 -2.14
N HIS A 125 -10.17 -6.41 -3.00
CA HIS A 125 -10.42 -7.84 -2.85
C HIS A 125 -9.10 -8.59 -2.96
N ILE A 126 -8.79 -9.47 -2.03
CA ILE A 126 -7.57 -10.28 -2.05
C ILE A 126 -7.82 -11.48 -2.96
N ASP A 127 -7.32 -11.40 -4.20
CA ASP A 127 -7.52 -12.44 -5.20
C ASP A 127 -6.64 -13.66 -4.94
N ARG A 128 -5.43 -13.41 -4.43
CA ARG A 128 -4.43 -14.43 -4.11
C ARG A 128 -3.39 -13.88 -3.15
N TRP A 129 -2.66 -14.79 -2.54
CA TRP A 129 -1.56 -14.46 -1.66
C TRP A 129 -0.37 -15.38 -1.90
N HIS A 130 0.81 -14.89 -1.58
CA HIS A 130 2.05 -15.65 -1.61
C HIS A 130 2.81 -15.43 -0.30
N ARG A 131 3.25 -16.51 0.32
CA ARG A 131 4.11 -16.49 1.51
C ARG A 131 5.48 -17.02 1.12
N SER A 132 6.51 -16.20 1.27
CA SER A 132 7.88 -16.66 1.12
C SER A 132 8.20 -17.67 2.23
N GLU A 133 8.82 -18.78 1.89
CA GLU A 133 9.37 -19.69 2.90
C GLU A 133 10.41 -18.89 3.69
N ALA A 134 10.24 -18.84 5.01
CA ALA A 134 11.21 -18.20 5.88
C ALA A 134 12.55 -18.94 5.68
N THR A 135 13.50 -18.32 5.01
CA THR A 135 14.91 -18.71 5.16
C THR A 135 15.21 -18.50 6.64
N GLY A 136 15.34 -19.63 7.36
CA GLY A 136 15.37 -19.69 8.81
C GLY A 136 16.36 -18.68 9.40
N GLU A 137 15.84 -17.74 10.13
CA GLU A 137 16.56 -17.07 11.19
C GLU A 137 16.40 -17.93 12.45
N ASN A 138 17.46 -18.67 12.78
CA ASN A 138 17.68 -19.22 14.12
C ASN A 138 18.00 -18.09 15.08
#